data_4104b2ec9b8b948a1547e2d7ec53c937
#
_entry.id   4104b2ec9b8b948a1547e2d7ec53c937
#
_cell.length_a   1.000
_cell.length_b   1.000
_cell.length_c   1.000
_cell.angle_alpha   90.00
_cell.angle_beta   90.00
_cell.angle_gamma   90.00
#
_symmetry.space_group_name_H-M   'P 1'
#
loop_
_entity.id
_entity.type
_entity.pdbx_description
1 polymer ?
#
loop_
_entity_poly.entity_id
_entity_poly.type
_entity_poly.pdbx_seq_one_letter_code
_entity_poly.pdbx_strand_id
1 'polypeptide(L)'
;MTNSLNFKSDGDLATVQPEEGAPAPDRLISGDPKFTTWNLEEASGGIYAGIWQSTPGKWRVEYDEWEYFNILEGYSILTEDGGEPVHLKAGDRYIIRPGFKGTWDVVETTRKDYVVRL
;
A
#
# COMPACT_ATOMS: atom_id res chain seq x y z
N MET A 1 -6.67 24.87 -14.84
CA MET A 1 -5.88 23.70 -14.40
C MET A 1 -5.05 24.06 -13.19
N THR A 2 -5.02 23.23 -12.20
CA THR A 2 -4.19 23.43 -11.01
C THR A 2 -2.98 22.51 -11.03
N ASN A 3 -1.93 22.89 -10.29
CA ASN A 3 -0.73 22.09 -10.11
C ASN A 3 -0.72 21.43 -8.72
N SER A 4 -1.90 21.10 -8.21
CA SER A 4 -2.05 20.44 -6.93
C SER A 4 -3.15 19.38 -6.97
N LEU A 5 -2.96 18.32 -6.18
CA LEU A 5 -3.92 17.22 -6.04
C LEU A 5 -4.27 17.04 -4.58
N ASN A 6 -5.53 16.77 -4.32
CA ASN A 6 -6.07 16.64 -2.97
C ASN A 6 -6.48 15.20 -2.70
N PHE A 7 -5.93 14.59 -1.66
CA PHE A 7 -6.23 13.21 -1.25
C PHE A 7 -7.55 13.06 -0.49
N LYS A 8 -8.29 14.14 -0.27
CA LYS A 8 -9.57 14.05 0.41
C LYS A 8 -10.58 13.26 -0.43
N SER A 9 -11.44 12.50 0.23
CA SER A 9 -12.44 11.66 -0.43
C SER A 9 -13.46 12.46 -1.25
N ASP A 10 -13.68 13.73 -0.91
CA ASP A 10 -14.54 14.65 -1.66
C ASP A 10 -13.76 15.59 -2.60
N GLY A 11 -12.45 15.39 -2.72
CA GLY A 11 -11.58 16.15 -3.61
C GLY A 11 -11.22 15.37 -4.87
N ASP A 12 -9.95 15.44 -5.28
CA ASP A 12 -9.47 14.78 -6.49
C ASP A 12 -9.62 13.26 -6.43
N LEU A 13 -9.54 12.67 -5.24
CA LEU A 13 -9.71 11.24 -5.05
C LEU A 13 -11.08 10.74 -5.53
N ALA A 14 -12.13 11.57 -5.40
CA ALA A 14 -13.48 11.23 -5.84
C ALA A 14 -13.58 11.03 -7.36
N THR A 15 -12.62 11.54 -8.13
CA THR A 15 -12.62 11.44 -9.59
C THR A 15 -11.87 10.21 -10.10
N VAL A 16 -11.22 9.46 -9.21
CA VAL A 16 -10.41 8.31 -9.57
C VAL A 16 -11.25 7.05 -9.57
N GLN A 17 -11.18 6.29 -10.66
CA GLN A 17 -11.78 4.97 -10.74
C GLN A 17 -10.86 3.97 -10.03
N PRO A 18 -11.31 3.32 -8.93
CA PRO A 18 -10.46 2.37 -8.23
C PRO A 18 -10.21 1.10 -9.05
N GLU A 19 -9.03 0.51 -8.84
CA GLU A 19 -8.67 -0.77 -9.40
C GLU A 19 -8.72 -1.83 -8.31
N GLU A 20 -9.30 -2.99 -8.64
CA GLU A 20 -9.37 -4.13 -7.75
C GLU A 20 -8.23 -5.10 -8.04
N GLY A 21 -7.74 -5.78 -7.01
CA GLY A 21 -6.67 -6.73 -7.16
C GLY A 21 -6.56 -7.68 -5.99
N ALA A 22 -5.56 -8.53 -6.03
CA ALA A 22 -5.24 -9.51 -4.99
C ALA A 22 -3.78 -9.92 -5.15
N PRO A 23 -3.17 -10.54 -4.11
CA PRO A 23 -1.84 -11.11 -4.26
C PRO A 23 -1.82 -12.19 -5.34
N ALA A 24 -0.69 -12.34 -6.02
CA ALA A 24 -0.48 -13.48 -6.90
C ALA A 24 -0.66 -14.79 -6.12
N PRO A 25 -1.30 -15.82 -6.70
CA PRO A 25 -1.58 -17.07 -5.98
C PRO A 25 -0.35 -17.73 -5.36
N ASP A 26 0.81 -17.64 -6.02
CA ASP A 26 2.06 -18.20 -5.52
C ASP A 26 2.68 -17.40 -4.36
N ARG A 27 2.18 -16.20 -4.11
CA ARG A 27 2.62 -15.35 -3.01
C ARG A 27 1.68 -15.40 -1.80
N LEU A 28 0.46 -15.84 -1.99
CA LEU A 28 -0.54 -15.93 -0.92
C LEU A 28 -0.13 -16.96 0.13
N ILE A 29 -0.14 -16.55 1.40
CA ILE A 29 0.18 -17.41 2.53
C ILE A 29 -1.10 -17.85 3.23
N SER A 30 -2.00 -16.92 3.53
CA SER A 30 -3.27 -17.23 4.21
C SER A 30 -4.31 -16.16 3.95
N GLY A 31 -5.58 -16.55 4.12
CA GLY A 31 -6.72 -15.66 3.95
C GLY A 31 -7.10 -15.45 2.49
N ASP A 32 -7.91 -14.43 2.25
CA ASP A 32 -8.38 -14.07 0.91
C ASP A 32 -8.35 -12.54 0.77
N PRO A 33 -7.15 -11.92 0.84
CA PRO A 33 -7.05 -10.47 0.80
C PRO A 33 -7.46 -9.91 -0.57
N LYS A 34 -8.25 -8.84 -0.52
CA LYS A 34 -8.69 -8.10 -1.71
C LYS A 34 -8.14 -6.71 -1.65
N PHE A 35 -7.48 -6.27 -2.71
CA PHE A 35 -6.90 -4.94 -2.84
C PHE A 35 -7.86 -4.01 -3.55
N THR A 36 -7.88 -2.76 -3.12
CA THR A 36 -8.51 -1.67 -3.84
C THR A 36 -7.51 -0.53 -3.90
N THR A 37 -7.23 -0.02 -5.09
CA THR A 37 -6.22 1.03 -5.30
C THR A 37 -6.85 2.22 -6.01
N TRP A 38 -6.71 3.40 -5.42
CA TRP A 38 -7.06 4.69 -6.02
C TRP A 38 -5.76 5.39 -6.38
N ASN A 39 -5.29 5.21 -7.61
CA ASN A 39 -4.05 5.84 -8.05
C ASN A 39 -4.32 7.27 -8.49
N LEU A 40 -3.93 8.23 -7.66
CA LEU A 40 -4.24 9.65 -7.86
C LEU A 40 -3.23 10.34 -8.77
N GLU A 41 -1.96 9.99 -8.65
CA GLU A 41 -0.88 10.61 -9.41
C GLU A 41 -0.07 9.58 -10.18
N GLU A 42 0.24 9.90 -11.43
CA GLU A 42 1.19 9.18 -12.25
C GLU A 42 2.06 10.22 -12.93
N ALA A 43 3.28 10.41 -12.40
CA ALA A 43 4.18 11.45 -12.85
C ALA A 43 5.39 10.86 -13.56
N SER A 44 6.06 11.68 -14.36
CA SER A 44 7.29 11.29 -15.05
C SER A 44 8.37 10.89 -14.05
N GLY A 45 9.22 9.95 -14.45
CA GLY A 45 10.25 9.39 -13.56
C GLY A 45 9.74 8.21 -12.73
N GLY A 46 8.60 7.63 -13.08
CA GLY A 46 8.07 6.43 -12.44
C GLY A 46 7.45 6.71 -11.07
N ILE A 47 6.86 7.88 -10.88
CA ILE A 47 6.26 8.29 -9.60
C ILE A 47 4.76 8.03 -9.63
N TYR A 48 4.28 7.32 -8.61
CA TYR A 48 2.86 7.01 -8.40
C TYR A 48 2.49 7.38 -6.96
N ALA A 49 1.30 7.94 -6.78
CA ALA A 49 0.81 8.28 -5.46
C ALA A 49 -0.71 8.09 -5.41
N GLY A 50 -1.22 7.61 -4.29
CA GLY A 50 -2.65 7.39 -4.13
C GLY A 50 -3.00 6.74 -2.80
N ILE A 51 -4.11 6.02 -2.81
CA ILE A 51 -4.63 5.28 -1.66
C ILE A 51 -4.70 3.79 -2.04
N TRP A 52 -4.29 2.95 -1.11
CA TRP A 52 -4.40 1.50 -1.23
C TRP A 52 -5.10 0.95 0.01
N GLN A 53 -5.92 -0.07 -0.19
CA GLN A 53 -6.60 -0.76 0.89
C GLN A 53 -6.55 -2.25 0.64
N SER A 54 -6.41 -3.05 1.70
CA SER A 54 -6.59 -4.49 1.64
C SER A 54 -7.43 -5.00 2.79
N THR A 55 -8.29 -5.97 2.46
CA THR A 55 -8.97 -6.79 3.46
C THR A 55 -8.01 -7.80 4.08
N PRO A 56 -8.38 -8.49 5.19
CA PRO A 56 -7.46 -9.38 5.89
C PRO A 56 -6.87 -10.50 5.06
N GLY A 57 -5.60 -10.78 5.30
CA GLY A 57 -4.84 -11.86 4.68
C GLY A 57 -3.35 -11.61 4.76
N LYS A 58 -2.56 -12.63 4.43
CA LYS A 58 -1.10 -12.58 4.53
C LYS A 58 -0.48 -13.08 3.24
N TRP A 59 0.54 -12.37 2.75
CA TRP A 59 1.25 -12.73 1.52
C TRP A 59 2.70 -12.30 1.54
N ARG A 60 3.49 -12.90 0.65
CA ARG A 60 4.88 -12.51 0.41
C ARG A 60 4.92 -11.25 -0.42
N VAL A 61 5.81 -10.35 -0.05
CA VAL A 61 6.10 -9.13 -0.81
C VAL A 61 7.58 -9.08 -1.18
N GLU A 62 7.84 -8.61 -2.39
CA GLU A 62 9.17 -8.30 -2.87
C GLU A 62 9.12 -6.93 -3.54
N TYR A 63 9.99 -6.03 -3.11
CA TYR A 63 10.00 -4.66 -3.59
C TYR A 63 11.22 -4.40 -4.46
N ASP A 64 11.00 -4.15 -5.73
CA ASP A 64 12.01 -3.58 -6.63
C ASP A 64 11.92 -2.06 -6.66
N GLU A 65 10.81 -1.53 -6.20
CA GLU A 65 10.51 -0.10 -6.11
C GLU A 65 10.80 0.47 -4.72
N TRP A 66 10.86 1.79 -4.65
CA TRP A 66 10.89 2.53 -3.39
C TRP A 66 9.47 2.98 -3.05
N GLU A 67 9.07 2.84 -1.79
CA GLU A 67 7.75 3.26 -1.34
C GLU A 67 7.82 4.01 -0.02
N TYR A 68 7.11 5.13 0.07
CA TYR A 68 6.75 5.78 1.33
C TYR A 68 5.25 5.62 1.52
N PHE A 69 4.83 5.23 2.73
CA PHE A 69 3.40 5.13 3.02
C PHE A 69 3.07 5.61 4.43
N ASN A 70 1.81 5.97 4.61
CA ASN A 70 1.24 6.39 5.87
C ASN A 70 -0.03 5.58 6.10
N ILE A 71 -0.13 4.89 7.24
CA ILE A 71 -1.31 4.10 7.58
C ILE A 71 -2.40 5.06 8.04
N LEU A 72 -3.56 4.96 7.39
CA LEU A 72 -4.73 5.78 7.67
C LEU A 72 -5.69 5.10 8.62
N GLU A 73 -5.87 3.78 8.47
CA GLU A 73 -6.72 2.97 9.34
C GLU A 73 -6.36 1.50 9.25
N GLY A 74 -6.77 0.73 10.25
CA GLY A 74 -6.57 -0.71 10.31
C GLY A 74 -5.34 -1.12 11.09
N TYR A 75 -4.99 -2.41 10.95
CA TYR A 75 -3.85 -3.00 11.62
C TYR A 75 -3.19 -4.03 10.71
N SER A 76 -1.90 -3.86 10.48
CA SER A 76 -1.08 -4.76 9.69
C SER A 76 0.24 -5.06 10.37
N ILE A 77 0.84 -6.19 10.00
CA ILE A 77 2.17 -6.58 10.47
C ILE A 77 3.04 -6.77 9.24
N LEU A 78 4.12 -5.98 9.16
CA LEU A 78 5.09 -6.06 8.08
C LEU A 78 6.37 -6.65 8.65
N THR A 79 6.87 -7.73 8.04
CA THR A 79 8.08 -8.40 8.52
C THR A 79 9.04 -8.59 7.36
N GLU A 80 10.22 -7.99 7.46
CA GLU A 80 11.32 -8.25 6.53
C GLU A 80 11.98 -9.59 6.88
N ASP A 81 12.40 -10.36 5.87
CA ASP A 81 13.09 -11.62 6.09
C ASP A 81 14.34 -11.41 6.97
N GLY A 82 14.40 -12.15 8.07
CA GLY A 82 15.49 -12.03 9.05
C GLY A 82 15.31 -10.88 10.06
N GLY A 83 14.25 -10.10 9.93
CA GLY A 83 13.97 -8.99 10.85
C GLY A 83 12.81 -9.28 11.80
N GLU A 84 12.54 -8.30 12.66
CA GLU A 84 11.45 -8.38 13.62
C GLU A 84 10.14 -7.88 13.00
N PRO A 85 8.99 -8.41 13.42
CA PRO A 85 7.69 -7.89 12.98
C PRO A 85 7.53 -6.41 13.34
N VAL A 86 7.04 -5.64 12.37
CA VAL A 86 6.68 -4.23 12.58
C VAL A 86 5.17 -4.12 12.58
N HIS A 87 4.61 -3.65 13.69
CA HIS A 87 3.17 -3.46 13.85
C HIS A 87 2.78 -2.08 13.37
N LEU A 88 1.88 -2.02 12.39
CA LEU A 88 1.48 -0.80 11.71
C LEU A 88 0.03 -0.46 12.04
N LYS A 89 -0.18 0.74 12.58
CA LYS A 89 -1.50 1.29 12.94
C LYS A 89 -1.65 2.69 12.39
N ALA A 90 -2.86 3.24 12.47
CA ALA A 90 -3.14 4.59 11.99
C ALA A 90 -2.14 5.60 12.56
N GLY A 91 -1.55 6.40 11.69
CA GLY A 91 -0.52 7.38 12.01
C GLY A 91 0.91 6.89 11.83
N ASP A 92 1.13 5.58 11.66
CA ASP A 92 2.46 5.05 11.40
C ASP A 92 2.87 5.32 9.95
N ARG A 93 4.11 5.76 9.79
CA ARG A 93 4.71 6.08 8.48
C ARG A 93 5.95 5.25 8.29
N TYR A 94 6.19 4.80 7.06
CA TYR A 94 7.25 3.85 6.80
C TYR A 94 7.84 4.05 5.42
N ILE A 95 9.11 3.70 5.26
CA ILE A 95 9.77 3.65 3.96
C ILE A 95 10.22 2.21 3.72
N ILE A 96 9.89 1.70 2.54
CA ILE A 96 10.40 0.42 2.04
C ILE A 96 11.31 0.73 0.86
N ARG A 97 12.53 0.22 0.91
CA ARG A 97 13.53 0.41 -0.15
C ARG A 97 13.57 -0.78 -1.11
N PRO A 98 14.05 -0.56 -2.34
CA PRO A 98 14.28 -1.67 -3.26
C PRO A 98 15.13 -2.77 -2.63
N GLY A 99 14.75 -4.02 -2.86
CA GLY A 99 15.42 -5.17 -2.28
C GLY A 99 14.74 -5.74 -1.04
N PHE A 100 13.71 -5.06 -0.53
CA PHE A 100 12.92 -5.60 0.60
C PHE A 100 12.23 -6.89 0.16
N LYS A 101 12.36 -7.92 0.99
CA LYS A 101 11.63 -9.19 0.84
C LYS A 101 11.07 -9.58 2.20
N GLY A 102 9.80 -9.90 2.26
CA GLY A 102 9.18 -10.23 3.52
C GLY A 102 7.72 -10.59 3.36
N THR A 103 6.95 -10.33 4.41
CA THR A 103 5.50 -10.61 4.44
C THR A 103 4.73 -9.39 4.87
N TRP A 104 3.56 -9.25 4.28
CA TRP A 104 2.54 -8.31 4.72
C TRP A 104 1.37 -9.11 5.26
N ASP A 105 1.00 -8.87 6.52
CA ASP A 105 -0.11 -9.54 7.19
C ASP A 105 -1.15 -8.49 7.59
N VAL A 106 -2.24 -8.43 6.84
CA VAL A 106 -3.37 -7.55 7.15
C VAL A 106 -4.25 -8.26 8.16
N VAL A 107 -4.22 -7.80 9.40
CA VAL A 107 -5.01 -8.35 10.50
C VAL A 107 -6.42 -7.75 10.51
N GLU A 108 -6.49 -6.42 10.37
CA GLU A 108 -7.73 -5.67 10.18
C GLU A 108 -7.60 -4.88 8.89
N THR A 109 -8.68 -4.76 8.13
CA THR A 109 -8.66 -4.02 6.86
C THR A 109 -7.82 -2.75 7.00
N THR A 110 -6.77 -2.69 6.23
CA THR A 110 -5.75 -1.63 6.32
C THR A 110 -5.84 -0.72 5.10
N ARG A 111 -5.85 0.58 5.38
CA ARG A 111 -5.85 1.62 4.36
C ARG A 111 -4.63 2.49 4.57
N LYS A 112 -3.93 2.79 3.47
CA LYS A 112 -2.75 3.66 3.50
C LYS A 112 -2.77 4.62 2.32
N ASP A 113 -2.17 5.80 2.48
CA ASP A 113 -1.72 6.55 1.33
C ASP A 113 -0.29 6.14 1.01
N TYR A 114 0.09 6.24 -0.26
CA TYR A 114 1.39 5.81 -0.72
C TYR A 114 2.00 6.77 -1.73
N VAL A 115 3.32 6.79 -1.74
CA VAL A 115 4.12 7.34 -2.83
C VAL A 115 5.12 6.27 -3.23
N VAL A 116 5.09 5.88 -4.50
CA VAL A 116 5.95 4.84 -5.05
C VAL A 116 6.79 5.43 -6.17
N ARG A 117 8.06 5.06 -6.21
CA ARG A 117 8.95 5.37 -7.32
C ARG A 117 9.50 4.07 -7.89
N LEU A 118 9.19 3.83 -9.15
CA LEU A 118 9.68 2.66 -9.87
C LEU A 118 11.12 2.85 -10.35
#